data_c828d6eca41228bb6b6548a5e45facc8
#
_entry.id   c828d6eca41228bb6b6548a5e45facc8
#
_cell.length_a   1.000
_cell.length_b   1.000
_cell.length_c   1.000
_cell.angle_alpha   90.00
_cell.angle_beta   90.00
_cell.angle_gamma   90.00
#
_symmetry.space_group_name_H-M   'P 1'
#
loop_
_entity.id
_entity.type
_entity.pdbx_description
1 polymer ?
#
loop_
_entity_poly.entity_id
_entity_poly.type
_entity_poly.pdbx_seq_one_letter_code
_entity_poly.pdbx_strand_id
1 'polypeptide(L)'
;MSTYDVRMVMLSTDDLDASIDFYVDTLGMTLKFRDGAHFAALDGGSVTLALATSIDHPMPGKVVPGIRTDDVDAAAAAVEAKGGAIVKGPYDDAHERRAVVYDAQGNPLVFYAPLAR
;
A
#
# COMPACT_ATOMS: atom_id res chain seq x y z
N MET A 1 12.82 18.68 -4.74
CA MET A 1 12.83 17.30 -4.25
C MET A 1 11.41 16.89 -3.89
N SER A 2 10.99 15.72 -4.33
CA SER A 2 9.66 15.22 -4.00
C SER A 2 9.65 14.64 -2.59
N THR A 3 8.61 14.93 -1.83
CA THR A 3 8.34 14.29 -0.55
C THR A 3 7.41 13.09 -0.71
N TYR A 4 7.06 12.72 -1.94
CA TYR A 4 6.14 11.64 -2.25
C TYR A 4 6.80 10.66 -3.20
N ASP A 5 6.95 9.40 -2.74
CA ASP A 5 7.53 8.34 -3.56
C ASP A 5 6.55 7.19 -3.67
N VAL A 6 6.24 6.78 -4.89
CA VAL A 6 5.50 5.54 -5.09
C VAL A 6 6.46 4.39 -4.84
N ARG A 7 6.27 3.67 -3.73
CA ARG A 7 7.16 2.59 -3.31
C ARG A 7 6.52 1.22 -3.43
N MET A 8 5.21 1.16 -3.60
CA MET A 8 4.48 -0.07 -3.48
C MET A 8 3.24 -0.03 -4.36
N VAL A 9 2.88 -1.17 -4.92
CA VAL A 9 1.58 -1.39 -5.54
C VAL A 9 0.95 -2.56 -4.79
N MET A 10 -0.21 -2.33 -4.17
CA MET A 10 -0.88 -3.33 -3.35
C MET A 10 -1.99 -4.00 -4.13
N LEU A 11 -1.88 -5.31 -4.27
CA LEU A 11 -2.89 -6.15 -4.90
C LEU A 11 -3.67 -6.91 -3.83
N SER A 12 -4.92 -7.19 -4.09
CA SER A 12 -5.76 -7.98 -3.20
C SER A 12 -5.71 -9.45 -3.57
N THR A 13 -5.74 -10.32 -2.56
CA THR A 13 -5.85 -11.76 -2.78
C THR A 13 -6.68 -12.39 -1.68
N ASP A 14 -7.41 -13.44 -2.01
CA ASP A 14 -8.10 -14.28 -1.04
C ASP A 14 -7.29 -15.54 -0.71
N ASP A 15 -6.23 -15.80 -1.48
CA ASP A 15 -5.38 -16.98 -1.33
C ASP A 15 -3.93 -16.58 -1.58
N LEU A 16 -3.23 -16.30 -0.49
CA LEU A 16 -1.86 -15.78 -0.58
C LEU A 16 -0.91 -16.79 -1.21
N ASP A 17 -1.03 -18.07 -0.86
CA ASP A 17 -0.17 -19.11 -1.44
C ASP A 17 -0.32 -19.18 -2.96
N ALA A 18 -1.55 -19.22 -3.45
CA ALA A 18 -1.82 -19.26 -4.88
C ALA A 18 -1.29 -18.02 -5.60
N SER A 19 -1.44 -16.85 -4.98
CA SER A 19 -0.94 -15.61 -5.56
C SER A 19 0.58 -15.59 -5.62
N ILE A 20 1.26 -16.01 -4.56
CA ILE A 20 2.72 -16.10 -4.56
C ILE A 20 3.19 -17.06 -5.64
N ASP A 21 2.59 -18.24 -5.72
CA ASP A 21 2.95 -19.24 -6.76
C ASP A 21 2.81 -18.68 -8.17
N PHE A 22 1.73 -17.93 -8.41
CA PHE A 22 1.53 -17.32 -9.72
C PHE A 22 2.68 -16.36 -10.08
N TYR A 23 3.01 -15.44 -9.19
CA TYR A 23 4.03 -14.43 -9.49
C TYR A 23 5.44 -15.01 -9.49
N VAL A 24 5.73 -15.94 -8.59
CA VAL A 24 7.07 -16.53 -8.47
C VAL A 24 7.28 -17.61 -9.53
N ASP A 25 6.38 -18.58 -9.60
CA ASP A 25 6.58 -19.73 -10.49
C ASP A 25 6.25 -19.42 -11.94
N THR A 26 5.21 -18.63 -12.20
CA THR A 26 4.79 -18.32 -13.56
C THR A 26 5.57 -17.17 -14.15
N LEU A 27 5.76 -16.08 -13.39
CA LEU A 27 6.41 -14.87 -13.89
C LEU A 27 7.89 -14.78 -13.52
N GLY A 28 8.37 -15.65 -12.63
CA GLY A 28 9.78 -15.66 -12.22
C GLY A 28 10.16 -14.52 -11.27
N MET A 29 9.19 -13.90 -10.61
CA MET A 29 9.48 -12.84 -9.66
C MET A 29 10.07 -13.39 -8.36
N THR A 30 10.80 -12.55 -7.63
CA THR A 30 11.44 -12.94 -6.37
C THR A 30 10.59 -12.54 -5.20
N LEU A 31 10.31 -13.49 -4.30
CA LEU A 31 9.68 -13.20 -3.02
C LEU A 31 10.72 -12.58 -2.09
N LYS A 32 10.43 -11.37 -1.60
CA LYS A 32 11.33 -10.64 -0.68
C LYS A 32 10.97 -10.89 0.77
N PHE A 33 9.68 -10.98 1.06
CA PHE A 33 9.20 -11.05 2.43
C PHE A 33 7.79 -11.64 2.45
N ARG A 34 7.51 -12.42 3.49
CA ARG A 34 6.17 -12.93 3.75
C ARG A 34 5.86 -12.81 5.24
N ASP A 35 4.65 -12.35 5.54
CA ASP A 35 4.14 -12.28 6.90
C ASP A 35 2.91 -13.17 7.01
N GLY A 36 3.10 -14.36 7.58
CA GLY A 36 2.02 -15.30 7.81
C GLY A 36 1.27 -15.68 6.54
N ALA A 37 -0.05 -15.72 6.65
CA ALA A 37 -0.96 -16.05 5.56
C ALA A 37 -1.66 -14.80 4.97
N HIS A 38 -1.23 -13.59 5.35
CA HIS A 38 -2.00 -12.39 5.03
C HIS A 38 -1.23 -11.32 4.24
N PHE A 39 0.12 -11.44 4.10
CA PHE A 39 0.89 -10.44 3.37
C PHE A 39 2.15 -11.04 2.76
N ALA A 40 2.48 -10.60 1.55
CA ALA A 40 3.75 -10.92 0.91
C ALA A 40 4.23 -9.74 0.08
N ALA A 41 5.55 -9.55 0.03
CA ALA A 41 6.19 -8.53 -0.78
C ALA A 41 7.07 -9.20 -1.83
N LEU A 42 6.85 -8.83 -3.08
CA LEU A 42 7.62 -9.31 -4.22
C LEU A 42 8.50 -8.19 -4.74
N ASP A 43 9.66 -8.56 -5.26
CA ASP A 43 10.55 -7.60 -5.92
C ASP A 43 9.95 -7.19 -7.26
N GLY A 44 9.50 -5.95 -7.36
CA GLY A 44 8.94 -5.36 -8.57
C GLY A 44 9.92 -4.46 -9.31
N GLY A 45 11.22 -4.56 -9.01
CA GLY A 45 12.22 -3.65 -9.55
C GLY A 45 12.32 -2.40 -8.69
N SER A 46 11.89 -1.26 -9.21
CA SER A 46 11.95 0.00 -8.46
C SER A 46 10.80 0.16 -7.46
N VAL A 47 9.79 -0.71 -7.50
CA VAL A 47 8.70 -0.72 -6.52
C VAL A 47 8.51 -2.12 -5.96
N THR A 48 7.85 -2.22 -4.82
CA THR A 48 7.42 -3.50 -4.26
C THR A 48 6.04 -3.81 -4.78
N LEU A 49 5.84 -5.04 -5.27
CA LEU A 49 4.51 -5.55 -5.56
C LEU A 49 4.04 -6.31 -4.32
N ALA A 50 3.05 -5.77 -3.63
CA ALA A 50 2.55 -6.35 -2.39
C ALA A 50 1.28 -7.14 -2.65
N LEU A 51 1.20 -8.33 -2.06
CA LEU A 51 0.01 -9.18 -2.10
C LEU A 51 -0.57 -9.18 -0.69
N ALA A 52 -1.81 -8.78 -0.53
CA ALA A 52 -2.41 -8.66 0.78
C ALA A 52 -3.84 -9.19 0.80
N THR A 53 -4.14 -9.95 1.85
CA THR A 53 -5.52 -10.37 2.12
C THR A 53 -6.28 -9.21 2.77
N SER A 54 -7.58 -9.39 3.01
CA SER A 54 -8.41 -8.37 3.63
C SER A 54 -7.95 -7.93 5.01
N ILE A 55 -7.09 -8.72 5.66
CA ILE A 55 -6.54 -8.37 6.98
C ILE A 55 -5.61 -7.16 6.88
N ASP A 56 -4.77 -7.12 5.85
CA ASP A 56 -3.74 -6.07 5.70
C ASP A 56 -4.01 -5.09 4.58
N HIS A 57 -4.85 -5.44 3.62
CA HIS A 57 -5.08 -4.57 2.47
C HIS A 57 -5.86 -3.33 2.90
N PRO A 58 -5.39 -2.11 2.55
CA PRO A 58 -6.08 -0.88 2.97
C PRO A 58 -7.47 -0.71 2.35
N MET A 59 -7.73 -1.34 1.23
CA MET A 59 -9.03 -1.30 0.56
C MET A 59 -9.23 -2.60 -0.21
N PRO A 60 -9.69 -3.67 0.48
CA PRO A 60 -9.79 -5.00 -0.13
C PRO A 60 -10.57 -5.00 -1.44
N GLY A 61 -10.07 -5.76 -2.41
CA GLY A 61 -10.65 -5.84 -3.75
C GLY A 61 -10.14 -4.80 -4.73
N LYS A 62 -9.30 -3.88 -4.28
CA LYS A 62 -8.75 -2.81 -5.13
C LYS A 62 -7.25 -2.96 -5.33
N VAL A 63 -6.74 -2.30 -6.37
CA VAL A 63 -5.30 -2.10 -6.57
C VAL A 63 -5.00 -0.71 -6.01
N VAL A 64 -4.07 -0.62 -5.07
CA VAL A 64 -3.81 0.63 -4.34
C VAL A 64 -2.32 0.96 -4.39
N PRO A 65 -1.92 2.07 -5.02
CA PRO A 65 -0.55 2.55 -4.91
C PRO A 65 -0.23 2.96 -3.48
N GLY A 66 0.94 2.56 -3.00
CA GLY A 66 1.47 2.98 -1.71
C GLY A 66 2.48 4.09 -1.91
N ILE A 67 2.20 5.25 -1.37
CA ILE A 67 3.02 6.45 -1.52
C ILE A 67 3.66 6.78 -0.19
N ARG A 68 4.98 6.67 -0.16
CA ARG A 68 5.73 7.06 1.02
C ARG A 68 5.86 8.58 1.09
N THR A 69 5.62 9.14 2.25
CA THR A 69 5.78 10.57 2.49
C THR A 69 6.31 10.80 3.91
N ASP A 70 6.93 11.94 4.14
CA ASP A 70 7.46 12.30 5.46
C ASP A 70 6.36 12.76 6.41
N ASP A 71 5.23 13.23 5.90
CA ASP A 71 4.14 13.77 6.70
C ASP A 71 2.80 13.28 6.16
N VAL A 72 2.33 12.17 6.71
CA VAL A 72 1.08 11.54 6.31
C VAL A 72 -0.12 12.44 6.58
N ASP A 73 -0.11 13.15 7.70
CA ASP A 73 -1.21 14.03 8.09
C ASP A 73 -1.36 15.19 7.11
N ALA A 74 -0.24 15.81 6.74
CA ALA A 74 -0.24 16.91 5.77
C ALA A 74 -0.69 16.41 4.38
N ALA A 75 -0.27 15.22 3.98
CA ALA A 75 -0.67 14.63 2.70
C ALA A 75 -2.18 14.40 2.64
N ALA A 76 -2.75 13.83 3.69
CA ALA A 76 -4.19 13.58 3.76
C ALA A 76 -4.99 14.89 3.74
N ALA A 77 -4.53 15.90 4.48
CA ALA A 77 -5.18 17.20 4.50
C ALA A 77 -5.13 17.88 3.14
N ALA A 78 -3.99 17.78 2.45
CA ALA A 78 -3.83 18.36 1.11
C ALA A 78 -4.77 17.71 0.10
N VAL A 79 -4.94 16.40 0.16
CA VAL A 79 -5.87 15.67 -0.72
C VAL A 79 -7.30 16.14 -0.47
N GLU A 80 -7.71 16.20 0.78
CA GLU A 80 -9.07 16.63 1.15
C GLU A 80 -9.33 18.06 0.70
N ALA A 81 -8.35 18.95 0.85
CA ALA A 81 -8.50 20.36 0.48
C ALA A 81 -8.66 20.59 -1.03
N LYS A 82 -8.24 19.63 -1.86
CA LYS A 82 -8.23 19.76 -3.31
C LYS A 82 -9.18 18.79 -4.02
N GLY A 83 -10.22 18.35 -3.33
CA GLY A 83 -11.30 17.60 -3.96
C GLY A 83 -11.22 16.10 -3.82
N GLY A 84 -10.19 15.57 -3.17
CA GLY A 84 -10.14 14.17 -2.79
C GLY A 84 -10.91 13.93 -1.50
N ALA A 85 -10.82 12.71 -0.99
CA ALA A 85 -11.53 12.34 0.23
C ALA A 85 -10.65 11.46 1.11
N ILE A 86 -10.75 11.64 2.42
CA ILE A 86 -10.11 10.74 3.37
C ILE A 86 -11.06 9.59 3.65
N VAL A 87 -10.61 8.36 3.36
CA VAL A 87 -11.38 7.14 3.62
C VAL A 87 -11.15 6.65 5.04
N LYS A 88 -9.88 6.64 5.46
CA LYS A 88 -9.50 6.18 6.80
C LYS A 88 -8.21 6.85 7.25
N GLY A 89 -8.16 7.26 8.49
CA GLY A 89 -6.96 7.80 9.10
C GLY A 89 -6.86 9.33 9.00
N PRO A 90 -5.66 9.87 9.25
CA PRO A 90 -4.41 9.17 9.57
C PRO A 90 -4.50 8.33 10.85
N TYR A 91 -3.81 7.19 10.84
CA TYR A 91 -3.77 6.30 11.99
C TYR A 91 -2.43 5.56 12.03
N ASP A 92 -2.07 5.05 13.20
CA ASP A 92 -0.87 4.23 13.38
C ASP A 92 -1.25 2.77 13.40
N ASP A 93 -0.54 1.95 12.60
CA ASP A 93 -0.58 0.50 12.78
C ASP A 93 0.70 0.05 13.51
N ALA A 94 1.03 -1.25 13.45
CA ALA A 94 2.17 -1.78 14.19
C ALA A 94 3.52 -1.22 13.71
N HIS A 95 3.63 -0.80 12.46
CA HIS A 95 4.91 -0.48 11.81
C HIS A 95 4.96 0.92 11.23
N GLU A 96 3.82 1.51 10.92
CA GLU A 96 3.80 2.75 10.16
C GLU A 96 2.55 3.58 10.45
N ARG A 97 2.62 4.87 10.12
CA ARG A 97 1.45 5.73 10.10
C ARG A 97 0.87 5.74 8.69
N ARG A 98 -0.44 5.64 8.58
CA ARG A 98 -1.16 5.50 7.31
C ARG A 98 -2.32 6.47 7.18
N ALA A 99 -2.63 6.80 5.93
CA ALA A 99 -3.92 7.39 5.58
C ALA A 99 -4.36 6.79 4.25
N VAL A 100 -5.61 6.35 4.19
CA VAL A 100 -6.23 5.82 2.98
C VAL A 100 -7.12 6.91 2.42
N VAL A 101 -6.92 7.26 1.16
CA VAL A 101 -7.63 8.38 0.54
C VAL A 101 -8.11 8.00 -0.85
N TYR A 102 -9.07 8.78 -1.37
CA TYR A 102 -9.35 8.84 -2.80
C TYR A 102 -8.76 10.15 -3.34
N ASP A 103 -8.14 10.08 -4.52
CA ASP A 103 -7.78 11.30 -5.23
C ASP A 103 -9.05 11.98 -5.77
N ALA A 104 -8.89 13.13 -6.45
CA ALA A 104 -10.04 13.90 -6.92
C ALA A 104 -10.87 13.18 -8.00
N GLN A 105 -10.37 12.11 -8.58
CA GLN A 105 -11.06 11.31 -9.58
C GLN A 105 -11.51 9.94 -9.06
N GLY A 106 -11.39 9.72 -7.75
CA GLY A 106 -11.86 8.48 -7.12
C GLY A 106 -10.88 7.32 -7.14
N ASN A 107 -9.61 7.57 -7.41
CA ASN A 107 -8.60 6.52 -7.35
C ASN A 107 -8.12 6.34 -5.91
N PRO A 108 -8.07 5.10 -5.40
CA PRO A 108 -7.59 4.86 -4.04
C PRO A 108 -6.07 4.96 -3.95
N LEU A 109 -5.59 5.59 -2.89
CA LEU A 109 -4.17 5.72 -2.57
C LEU A 109 -3.98 5.47 -1.08
N VAL A 110 -2.80 4.98 -0.69
CA VAL A 110 -2.40 4.95 0.70
C VAL A 110 -1.12 5.74 0.88
N PHE A 111 -1.14 6.72 1.79
CA PHE A 111 0.08 7.40 2.24
C PHE A 111 0.60 6.69 3.47
N TYR A 112 1.91 6.55 3.58
CA TYR A 112 2.50 5.93 4.74
C TYR A 112 3.88 6.48 5.05
N ALA A 113 4.26 6.37 6.32
CA ALA A 113 5.60 6.69 6.81
C ALA A 113 5.92 5.75 7.97
N PRO A 114 7.18 5.33 8.13
CA PRO A 114 7.57 4.57 9.32
C PRO A 114 7.25 5.36 10.57
N LEU A 115 6.87 4.66 11.64
CA LEU A 115 6.64 5.31 12.93
C LEU A 115 7.96 5.89 13.45
N ALA A 116 7.88 7.06 14.05
CA ALA A 116 9.02 7.69 14.70
C ALA A 116 9.45 6.87 15.93
N ARG A 117 10.75 6.84 16.18
CA ARG A 117 11.34 6.10 17.30
C ARG A 117 11.96 7.06 18.27
#